data_1a7ab28c13980e773c4452411ed3f816
#
_entry.id   1a7ab28c13980e773c4452411ed3f816
#
_cell.length_a   1.000
_cell.length_b   1.000
_cell.length_c   1.000
_cell.angle_alpha   90.00
_cell.angle_beta   90.00
_cell.angle_gamma   90.00
#
_symmetry.space_group_name_H-M   'P 1'
#
loop_
_entity.id
_entity.type
_entity.pdbx_description
1 polymer ?
#
loop_
_entity_poly.entity_id
_entity_poly.type
_entity_poly.pdbx_seq_one_letter_code
_entity_poly.pdbx_strand_id
1 'polypeptide(L)'
;MSEQSVDQRELTMSVLMTPDMANFSGNVHGGVLLKLLDEVAYACASRYAGCYVVTLSVDQVLFKQPIHVGEMVTFYASVNHVGRTSMEVGIKVVAENILERTERNTTRCYFTMVAYDKGKSVPVPPLTLDTEIQKKRFHEAEIRKQMRLEAAREMEL
;
A
#
# COMPACT_ATOMS: atom_id res chain seq x y z
N MET A 1 15.40 25.81 15.29
CA MET A 1 15.50 24.35 15.06
C MET A 1 15.05 24.09 13.63
N SER A 2 15.92 23.52 12.80
CA SER A 2 15.49 23.09 11.47
C SER A 2 14.55 21.90 11.64
N GLU A 3 13.32 22.04 11.18
CA GLU A 3 12.41 20.91 11.04
C GLU A 3 13.08 19.91 10.12
N GLN A 4 13.35 18.70 10.62
CA GLN A 4 13.85 17.62 9.77
C GLN A 4 12.75 17.26 8.78
N SER A 5 13.05 17.32 7.48
CA SER A 5 12.13 16.85 6.46
C SER A 5 11.86 15.36 6.67
N VAL A 6 10.61 15.01 6.88
CA VAL A 6 10.19 13.61 6.95
C VAL A 6 10.32 13.00 5.56
N ASP A 7 10.86 11.78 5.47
CA ASP A 7 10.85 11.06 4.20
C ASP A 7 9.40 10.83 3.81
N GLN A 8 8.97 11.44 2.71
CA GLN A 8 7.59 11.44 2.26
C GLN A 8 7.22 10.18 1.46
N ARG A 9 8.21 9.33 1.14
CA ARG A 9 7.97 8.15 0.30
C ARG A 9 7.53 6.91 1.08
N GLU A 10 7.82 6.84 2.37
CA GLU A 10 7.54 5.67 3.21
C GLU A 10 6.58 6.02 4.35
N LEU A 11 5.73 5.06 4.70
CA LEU A 11 4.79 5.16 5.81
C LEU A 11 4.70 3.83 6.53
N THR A 12 4.72 3.86 7.86
CA THR A 12 4.45 2.70 8.72
C THR A 12 3.25 3.00 9.60
N MET A 13 2.28 2.07 9.62
CA MET A 13 1.10 2.18 10.45
C MET A 13 0.84 0.84 11.14
N SER A 14 0.58 0.87 12.44
CA SER A 14 0.22 -0.33 13.21
C SER A 14 -1.19 -0.18 13.76
N VAL A 15 -1.97 -1.25 13.66
CA VAL A 15 -3.37 -1.29 14.10
C VAL A 15 -3.61 -2.56 14.90
N LEU A 16 -4.23 -2.43 16.07
CA LEU A 16 -4.66 -3.57 16.87
C LEU A 16 -5.96 -4.15 16.27
N MET A 17 -5.99 -5.46 16.08
CA MET A 17 -7.18 -6.15 15.58
C MET A 17 -8.17 -6.39 16.72
N THR A 18 -9.30 -5.72 16.63
CA THR A 18 -10.34 -5.72 17.68
C THR A 18 -11.48 -6.70 17.34
N PRO A 19 -12.29 -7.14 18.34
CA PRO A 19 -13.34 -8.14 18.11
C PRO A 19 -14.39 -7.76 17.06
N ASP A 20 -14.68 -6.48 16.88
CA ASP A 20 -15.60 -5.98 15.84
C ASP A 20 -15.09 -6.16 14.40
N MET A 21 -13.81 -6.51 14.23
CA MET A 21 -13.20 -6.82 12.94
C MET A 21 -13.31 -8.29 12.54
N ALA A 22 -13.86 -9.13 13.40
CA ALA A 22 -13.93 -10.57 13.19
C ALA A 22 -14.99 -10.96 12.15
N ASN A 23 -14.66 -11.98 11.35
CA ASN A 23 -15.58 -12.65 10.45
C ASN A 23 -16.32 -13.80 11.16
N PHE A 24 -17.08 -14.59 10.40
CA PHE A 24 -17.85 -15.71 10.93
C PHE A 24 -17.00 -16.84 11.52
N SER A 25 -15.72 -16.94 11.14
CA SER A 25 -14.78 -17.93 11.70
C SER A 25 -14.01 -17.43 12.92
N GLY A 26 -14.21 -16.17 13.32
CA GLY A 26 -13.48 -15.54 14.43
C GLY A 26 -12.12 -14.94 14.05
N ASN A 27 -11.75 -14.99 12.79
CA ASN A 27 -10.56 -14.31 12.26
C ASN A 27 -10.93 -12.90 11.76
N VAL A 28 -9.92 -12.07 11.51
CA VAL A 28 -10.15 -10.75 10.96
C VAL A 28 -10.73 -10.84 9.55
N HIS A 29 -11.80 -10.09 9.31
CA HIS A 29 -12.50 -10.08 8.05
C HIS A 29 -11.61 -9.54 6.92
N GLY A 30 -11.55 -10.23 5.77
CA GLY A 30 -10.76 -9.79 4.62
C GLY A 30 -11.12 -8.38 4.13
N GLY A 31 -12.40 -8.02 4.18
CA GLY A 31 -12.85 -6.66 3.83
C GLY A 31 -12.32 -5.58 4.78
N VAL A 32 -12.16 -5.89 6.06
CA VAL A 32 -11.54 -4.98 7.04
C VAL A 32 -10.07 -4.74 6.67
N LEU A 33 -9.35 -5.79 6.34
CA LEU A 33 -7.94 -5.67 5.90
C LEU A 33 -7.82 -4.86 4.60
N LEU A 34 -8.71 -5.09 3.63
CA LEU A 34 -8.73 -4.31 2.38
C LEU A 34 -9.00 -2.83 2.64
N LYS A 35 -9.92 -2.51 3.54
CA LYS A 35 -10.18 -1.12 3.95
C LYS A 35 -8.95 -0.47 4.56
N LEU A 36 -8.28 -1.17 5.48
CA LEU A 36 -7.05 -0.67 6.11
C LEU A 36 -5.92 -0.50 5.09
N LEU A 37 -5.77 -1.43 4.16
CA LEU A 37 -4.81 -1.33 3.07
C LEU A 37 -5.07 -0.10 2.19
N ASP A 38 -6.32 0.15 1.85
CA ASP A 38 -6.71 1.33 1.08
C ASP A 38 -6.42 2.64 1.82
N GLU A 39 -6.70 2.69 3.11
CA GLU A 39 -6.40 3.84 3.98
C GLU A 39 -4.87 4.09 4.07
N VAL A 40 -4.08 3.04 4.20
CA VAL A 40 -2.61 3.13 4.23
C VAL A 40 -2.07 3.61 2.88
N ALA A 41 -2.59 3.06 1.78
CA ALA A 41 -2.21 3.49 0.43
C ALA A 41 -2.53 4.97 0.20
N TYR A 42 -3.72 5.40 0.62
CA TYR A 42 -4.13 6.80 0.56
C TYR A 42 -3.16 7.71 1.34
N ALA A 43 -2.91 7.36 2.59
CA ALA A 43 -2.03 8.16 3.46
C ALA A 43 -0.60 8.25 2.91
N CYS A 44 -0.06 7.14 2.41
CA CYS A 44 1.27 7.10 1.82
C CYS A 44 1.35 7.94 0.54
N ALA A 45 0.42 7.75 -0.38
CA ALA A 45 0.42 8.46 -1.66
C ALA A 45 0.11 9.95 -1.52
N SER A 46 -0.88 10.33 -0.70
CA SER A 46 -1.24 11.73 -0.49
C SER A 46 -0.13 12.50 0.20
N ARG A 47 0.54 11.87 1.16
CA ARG A 47 1.69 12.48 1.84
C ARG A 47 2.85 12.72 0.89
N TYR A 48 3.13 11.78 -0.02
CA TYR A 48 4.16 11.95 -1.04
C TYR A 48 3.77 13.02 -2.08
N ALA A 49 2.55 12.96 -2.60
CA ALA A 49 2.08 13.87 -3.64
C ALA A 49 1.78 15.29 -3.14
N GLY A 50 1.49 15.44 -1.84
CA GLY A 50 1.09 16.72 -1.25
C GLY A 50 -0.30 17.17 -1.66
N CYS A 51 -1.17 16.27 -2.15
CA CYS A 51 -2.52 16.57 -2.59
C CYS A 51 -3.45 15.36 -2.41
N TYR A 52 -4.73 15.56 -2.73
CA TYR A 52 -5.71 14.48 -2.73
C TYR A 52 -5.36 13.41 -3.77
N VAL A 53 -5.55 12.16 -3.41
CA VAL A 53 -5.34 11.03 -4.31
C VAL A 53 -6.54 10.10 -4.29
N VAL A 54 -6.73 9.35 -5.36
CA VAL A 54 -7.78 8.33 -5.46
C VAL A 54 -7.15 6.99 -5.81
N THR A 55 -7.78 5.92 -5.36
CA THR A 55 -7.40 4.55 -5.71
C THR A 55 -7.91 4.24 -7.12
N LEU A 56 -7.01 3.96 -8.04
CA LEU A 56 -7.36 3.54 -9.39
C LEU A 56 -7.53 2.03 -9.47
N SER A 57 -6.57 1.29 -8.94
CA SER A 57 -6.60 -0.18 -8.97
C SER A 57 -5.81 -0.77 -7.82
N VAL A 58 -6.14 -2.01 -7.50
CA VAL A 58 -5.40 -2.86 -6.58
C VAL A 58 -4.98 -4.10 -7.34
N ASP A 59 -3.70 -4.43 -7.30
CA ASP A 59 -3.24 -5.70 -7.84
C ASP A 59 -3.69 -6.85 -6.94
N GLN A 60 -3.56 -8.07 -7.41
CA GLN A 60 -4.00 -9.26 -6.71
C GLN A 60 -3.55 -9.26 -5.24
N VAL A 61 -4.50 -9.37 -4.32
CA VAL A 61 -4.25 -9.50 -2.88
C VAL A 61 -4.51 -10.94 -2.47
N LEU A 62 -3.48 -11.60 -1.96
CA LEU A 62 -3.58 -12.99 -1.51
C LEU A 62 -3.55 -13.04 0.03
N PHE A 63 -4.63 -13.52 0.62
CA PHE A 63 -4.73 -13.76 2.07
C PHE A 63 -4.24 -15.17 2.38
N LYS A 64 -2.93 -15.36 2.45
CA LYS A 64 -2.32 -16.68 2.60
C LYS A 64 -2.46 -17.26 4.01
N GLN A 65 -2.56 -16.38 5.01
CA GLN A 65 -2.67 -16.76 6.40
C GLN A 65 -3.74 -15.94 7.11
N PRO A 66 -4.51 -16.54 8.02
CA PRO A 66 -5.48 -15.79 8.81
C PRO A 66 -4.78 -14.81 9.75
N ILE A 67 -5.44 -13.70 10.01
CA ILE A 67 -5.06 -12.74 11.04
C ILE A 67 -6.08 -12.84 12.14
N HIS A 68 -5.60 -12.92 13.39
CA HIS A 68 -6.45 -13.15 14.55
C HIS A 68 -6.75 -11.87 15.31
N VAL A 69 -7.93 -11.82 15.92
CA VAL A 69 -8.28 -10.77 16.88
C VAL A 69 -7.26 -10.77 18.02
N GLY A 70 -6.83 -9.58 18.44
CA GLY A 70 -5.78 -9.40 19.46
C GLY A 70 -4.36 -9.30 18.88
N GLU A 71 -4.16 -9.61 17.62
CA GLU A 71 -2.89 -9.38 16.96
C GLU A 71 -2.72 -7.91 16.57
N MET A 72 -1.49 -7.42 16.60
CA MET A 72 -1.13 -6.11 16.06
C MET A 72 -0.65 -6.28 14.63
N VAL A 73 -1.28 -5.58 13.70
CA VAL A 73 -0.93 -5.62 12.28
C VAL A 73 -0.20 -4.35 11.90
N THR A 74 0.99 -4.50 11.34
CA THR A 74 1.79 -3.39 10.88
C THR A 74 1.87 -3.39 9.36
N PHE A 75 1.57 -2.23 8.78
CA PHE A 75 1.58 -1.96 7.36
C PHE A 75 2.83 -1.14 7.04
N TYR A 76 3.73 -1.71 6.25
CA TYR A 76 4.92 -1.01 5.74
C TYR A 76 4.65 -0.62 4.29
N ALA A 77 4.45 0.66 4.06
CA ALA A 77 4.11 1.20 2.75
C ALA A 77 5.24 2.03 2.16
N SER A 78 5.39 1.96 0.86
CA SER A 78 6.33 2.81 0.13
C SER A 78 5.80 3.16 -1.25
N VAL A 79 6.09 4.40 -1.71
CA VAL A 79 5.91 4.77 -3.11
C VAL A 79 7.07 4.18 -3.90
N ASN A 80 6.78 3.19 -4.73
CA ASN A 80 7.79 2.44 -5.49
C ASN A 80 8.04 2.99 -6.88
N HIS A 81 7.02 3.63 -7.47
CA HIS A 81 7.04 4.10 -8.84
C HIS A 81 6.11 5.29 -9.00
N VAL A 82 6.48 6.23 -9.85
CA VAL A 82 5.62 7.34 -10.25
C VAL A 82 5.58 7.43 -11.78
N GLY A 83 4.38 7.64 -12.31
CA GLY A 83 4.17 8.09 -13.68
C GLY A 83 4.02 9.61 -13.68
N ARG A 84 3.30 10.16 -14.65
CA ARG A 84 3.03 11.59 -14.68
C ARG A 84 2.08 12.03 -13.56
N THR A 85 0.98 11.31 -13.36
CA THR A 85 -0.09 11.61 -12.39
C THR A 85 -0.37 10.45 -11.44
N SER A 86 0.27 9.32 -11.64
CA SER A 86 0.02 8.09 -10.89
C SER A 86 1.23 7.68 -10.05
N MET A 87 0.94 6.90 -9.02
CA MET A 87 1.95 6.32 -8.13
C MET A 87 1.59 4.86 -7.85
N GLU A 88 2.61 4.02 -7.76
CA GLU A 88 2.42 2.70 -7.15
C GLU A 88 2.84 2.74 -5.69
N VAL A 89 1.94 2.34 -4.80
CA VAL A 89 2.23 2.12 -3.39
C VAL A 89 2.29 0.63 -3.13
N GLY A 90 3.46 0.14 -2.72
CA GLY A 90 3.62 -1.23 -2.24
C GLY A 90 3.42 -1.30 -0.74
N ILE A 91 2.71 -2.31 -0.27
CA ILE A 91 2.43 -2.51 1.17
C ILE A 91 2.79 -3.94 1.55
N LYS A 92 3.64 -4.05 2.58
CA LYS A 92 3.95 -5.31 3.26
C LYS A 92 3.17 -5.35 4.57
N VAL A 93 2.47 -6.44 4.83
CA VAL A 93 1.64 -6.62 6.03
C VAL A 93 2.26 -7.68 6.94
N VAL A 94 2.53 -7.29 8.17
CA VAL A 94 3.10 -8.14 9.21
C VAL A 94 2.12 -8.22 10.38
N ALA A 95 1.76 -9.43 10.79
CA ALA A 95 0.95 -9.68 11.98
C ALA A 95 1.83 -10.12 13.13
N GLU A 96 1.65 -9.50 14.29
CA GLU A 96 2.37 -9.81 15.53
C GLU A 96 1.42 -10.40 16.56
N ASN A 97 1.75 -11.57 17.08
CA ASN A 97 1.14 -12.06 18.30
C ASN A 97 1.88 -11.42 19.49
N ILE A 98 1.25 -10.43 20.11
CA ILE A 98 1.86 -9.60 21.15
C ILE A 98 2.26 -10.44 22.38
N LEU A 99 1.41 -11.38 22.78
CA LEU A 99 1.62 -12.17 23.96
C LEU A 99 2.74 -13.20 23.81
N GLU A 100 2.83 -13.81 22.63
CA GLU A 100 3.87 -14.78 22.30
C GLU A 100 5.16 -14.14 21.77
N ARG A 101 5.12 -12.85 21.43
CA ARG A 101 6.23 -12.09 20.85
C ARG A 101 6.74 -12.70 19.55
N THR A 102 5.82 -13.15 18.71
CA THR A 102 6.12 -13.70 17.40
C THR A 102 5.47 -12.87 16.31
N GLU A 103 6.11 -12.78 15.16
CA GLU A 103 5.54 -12.09 14.00
C GLU A 103 5.64 -12.95 12.74
N ARG A 104 4.76 -12.69 11.79
CA ARG A 104 4.77 -13.36 10.50
C ARG A 104 4.35 -12.41 9.38
N ASN A 105 4.95 -12.61 8.22
CA ASN A 105 4.53 -11.91 7.00
C ASN A 105 3.25 -12.55 6.48
N THR A 106 2.18 -11.75 6.32
CA THR A 106 0.87 -12.27 5.93
C THR A 106 0.53 -12.00 4.47
N THR A 107 0.84 -10.81 3.97
CA THR A 107 0.56 -10.48 2.57
C THR A 107 1.42 -9.33 2.08
N ARG A 108 1.46 -9.19 0.76
CA ARG A 108 1.95 -7.99 0.05
C ARG A 108 0.92 -7.61 -0.99
N CYS A 109 0.78 -6.32 -1.24
CA CYS A 109 -0.08 -5.82 -2.28
C CYS A 109 0.46 -4.51 -2.86
N TYR A 110 -0.10 -4.14 -4.00
CA TYR A 110 0.32 -2.95 -4.74
C TYR A 110 -0.91 -2.20 -5.19
N PHE A 111 -0.97 -0.93 -4.82
CA PHE A 111 -2.05 -0.01 -5.18
C PHE A 111 -1.55 0.97 -6.22
N THR A 112 -2.37 1.23 -7.23
CA THR A 112 -2.15 2.35 -8.15
C THR A 112 -3.03 3.50 -7.70
N MET A 113 -2.39 4.61 -7.34
CA MET A 113 -3.03 5.83 -6.85
C MET A 113 -2.84 6.94 -7.87
N VAL A 114 -3.82 7.80 -8.02
CA VAL A 114 -3.77 8.94 -8.96
C VAL A 114 -4.01 10.22 -8.19
N ALA A 115 -3.14 11.22 -8.43
CA ALA A 115 -3.25 12.54 -7.82
C ALA A 115 -4.32 13.37 -8.54
N TYR A 116 -5.18 14.00 -7.76
CA TYR A 116 -6.27 14.85 -8.26
C TYR A 116 -6.30 16.20 -7.56
N ASP A 117 -6.61 17.23 -8.34
CA ASP A 117 -6.95 18.54 -7.81
C ASP A 117 -8.08 19.12 -8.65
N LYS A 118 -9.14 19.59 -7.96
CA LYS A 118 -10.32 20.21 -8.61
C LYS A 118 -10.93 19.35 -9.73
N GLY A 119 -10.99 18.03 -9.51
CA GLY A 119 -11.60 17.09 -10.45
C GLY A 119 -10.73 16.70 -11.65
N LYS A 120 -9.47 17.09 -11.67
CA LYS A 120 -8.51 16.75 -12.71
C LYS A 120 -7.29 16.04 -12.15
N SER A 121 -6.74 15.08 -12.89
CA SER A 121 -5.47 14.48 -12.53
C SER A 121 -4.34 15.52 -12.64
N VAL A 122 -3.44 15.51 -11.68
CA VAL A 122 -2.33 16.47 -11.60
C VAL A 122 -1.00 15.73 -11.50
N PRO A 123 0.11 16.35 -11.98
CA PRO A 123 1.42 15.72 -11.89
C PRO A 123 1.86 15.48 -10.45
N VAL A 124 2.58 14.38 -10.24
CA VAL A 124 3.23 14.04 -8.96
C VAL A 124 4.71 14.36 -9.02
N PRO A 125 5.36 14.62 -7.86
CA PRO A 125 6.80 14.83 -7.83
C PRO A 125 7.56 13.63 -8.40
N PRO A 126 8.65 13.85 -9.14
CA PRO A 126 9.48 12.74 -9.62
C PRO A 126 10.11 11.98 -8.44
N LEU A 127 10.23 10.66 -8.59
CA LEU A 127 10.82 9.79 -7.58
C LEU A 127 12.33 9.71 -7.79
N THR A 128 13.11 10.02 -6.75
CA THR A 128 14.55 9.82 -6.76
C THR A 128 14.90 8.40 -6.31
N LEU A 129 15.83 7.77 -7.00
CA LEU A 129 16.26 6.40 -6.70
C LEU A 129 17.69 6.42 -6.19
N ASP A 130 17.84 6.48 -4.87
CA ASP A 130 19.15 6.64 -4.22
C ASP A 130 19.76 5.31 -3.73
N THR A 131 18.92 4.30 -3.49
CA THR A 131 19.37 3.01 -2.96
C THR A 131 19.06 1.87 -3.95
N GLU A 132 19.80 0.76 -3.80
CA GLU A 132 19.57 -0.42 -4.65
C GLU A 132 18.18 -1.01 -4.47
N ILE A 133 17.64 -0.97 -3.24
CA ILE A 133 16.29 -1.47 -2.99
C ILE A 133 15.22 -0.59 -3.64
N GLN A 134 15.43 0.73 -3.68
CA GLN A 134 14.53 1.65 -4.38
C GLN A 134 14.53 1.40 -5.89
N LYS A 135 15.70 1.19 -6.46
CA LYS A 135 15.86 0.85 -7.89
C LYS A 135 15.18 -0.46 -8.23
N LYS A 136 15.35 -1.48 -7.38
CA LYS A 136 14.70 -2.79 -7.54
C LYS A 136 13.18 -2.67 -7.50
N ARG A 137 12.64 -1.98 -6.48
CA ARG A 137 11.18 -1.75 -6.32
C ARG A 137 10.60 -1.00 -7.52
N PHE A 138 11.32 -0.01 -8.02
CA PHE A 138 10.90 0.77 -9.20
C PHE A 138 10.85 -0.11 -10.44
N HIS A 139 11.88 -0.90 -10.69
CA HIS A 139 11.93 -1.82 -11.83
C HIS A 139 10.82 -2.88 -11.77
N GLU A 140 10.60 -3.48 -10.61
CA GLU A 140 9.53 -4.45 -10.43
C GLU A 140 8.13 -3.82 -10.60
N ALA A 141 7.97 -2.57 -10.19
CA ALA A 141 6.74 -1.80 -10.41
C ALA A 141 6.47 -1.53 -11.89
N GLU A 142 7.50 -1.26 -12.67
CA GLU A 142 7.37 -1.13 -14.13
C GLU A 142 6.89 -2.44 -14.78
N ILE A 143 7.43 -3.57 -14.32
CA ILE A 143 6.98 -4.89 -14.79
C ILE A 143 5.50 -5.09 -14.48
N ARG A 144 5.07 -4.82 -13.24
CA ARG A 144 3.66 -4.93 -12.85
C ARG A 144 2.76 -4.02 -13.70
N LYS A 145 3.20 -2.80 -13.96
CA LYS A 145 2.46 -1.86 -14.81
C LYS A 145 2.27 -2.39 -16.23
N GLN A 146 3.31 -2.94 -16.83
CA GLN A 146 3.24 -3.52 -18.17
C GLN A 146 2.31 -4.74 -18.18
N MET A 147 2.39 -5.60 -17.19
CA MET A 147 1.49 -6.76 -17.06
C MET A 147 0.02 -6.33 -16.97
N ARG A 148 -0.30 -5.29 -16.19
CA ARG A 148 -1.67 -4.75 -16.09
C ARG A 148 -2.17 -4.20 -17.43
N LEU A 149 -1.34 -3.46 -18.14
CA LEU A 149 -1.69 -2.89 -19.44
C LEU A 149 -1.93 -3.97 -20.49
N GLU A 150 -1.10 -5.01 -20.51
CA GLU A 150 -1.26 -6.15 -21.40
C GLU A 150 -2.53 -6.93 -21.07
N ALA A 151 -2.78 -7.24 -19.80
CA ALA A 151 -3.98 -7.93 -19.37
C ALA A 151 -5.25 -7.14 -19.70
N ALA A 152 -5.25 -5.83 -19.49
CA ALA A 152 -6.37 -4.96 -19.82
C ALA A 152 -6.66 -4.97 -21.32
N ARG A 153 -5.62 -4.97 -22.15
CA ARG A 153 -5.74 -5.03 -23.60
C ARG A 153 -6.31 -6.37 -24.07
N GLU A 154 -5.78 -7.49 -23.52
CA GLU A 154 -6.22 -8.84 -23.86
C GLU A 154 -7.67 -9.11 -23.44
N MET A 155 -8.11 -8.55 -22.32
CA MET A 155 -9.45 -8.73 -21.75
C MET A 155 -10.43 -7.61 -22.12
N GLU A 156 -10.02 -6.65 -22.92
CA GLU A 156 -10.84 -5.48 -23.31
C GLU A 156 -11.40 -4.70 -22.11
N LEU A 157 -10.59 -4.56 -21.04
CA LEU A 157 -10.95 -3.84 -19.83
C LEU A 157 -10.62 -2.33 -19.90
#